data_cd5224e4d9321aefc740d70b03763794
#
_entry.id   cd5224e4d9321aefc740d70b03763794
#
_cell.length_a   1.000
_cell.length_b   1.000
_cell.length_c   1.000
_cell.angle_alpha   90.00
_cell.angle_beta   90.00
_cell.angle_gamma   90.00
#
_symmetry.space_group_name_H-M   'P 1'
#
loop_
_entity.id
_entity.type
_entity.pdbx_description
1 polymer ?
#
loop_
_entity_poly.entity_id
_entity_poly.type
_entity_poly.pdbx_seq_one_letter_code
_entity_poly.pdbx_strand_id
1 'polypeptide(L)' 'MRTGETVIDLGLYSSECCSAEMIFDTGDQFFKCPQCSRLCEWELEEEIVSLDEFEHLNGVAA' A
#
# COMPACT_ATOMS: atom_id res chain seq x y z
N MET A 1 6.86 1.43 -8.75
CA MET A 1 5.42 1.23 -9.01
C MET A 1 4.75 2.58 -9.06
N ARG A 2 3.88 2.76 -10.02
CA ARG A 2 3.30 4.08 -10.27
C ARG A 2 1.79 4.07 -10.20
N THR A 3 1.20 5.24 -9.98
CA THR A 3 -0.23 5.40 -10.04
C THR A 3 -0.78 4.84 -11.35
N GLY A 4 -1.79 4.02 -11.26
CA GLY A 4 -2.40 3.38 -12.43
C GLY A 4 -1.91 1.99 -12.73
N GLU A 5 -0.79 1.59 -12.16
CA GLU A 5 -0.30 0.23 -12.35
C GLU A 5 -1.05 -0.72 -11.43
N THR A 6 -1.13 -1.97 -11.83
CA THR A 6 -1.82 -2.97 -11.02
C THR A 6 -0.90 -3.47 -9.92
N VAL A 7 -1.43 -3.54 -8.71
CA VAL A 7 -0.70 -4.06 -7.56
C VAL A 7 -0.57 -5.56 -7.71
N ILE A 8 0.63 -6.06 -7.56
CA ILE A 8 0.88 -7.49 -7.67
C ILE A 8 0.98 -8.12 -6.29
N ASP A 9 1.67 -7.46 -5.37
CA ASP A 9 1.86 -7.99 -4.04
C ASP A 9 1.09 -7.20 -3.01
N LEU A 10 0.36 -7.89 -2.16
CA LEU A 10 -0.32 -7.26 -1.03
C LEU A 10 0.75 -6.72 -0.08
N GLY A 11 0.64 -5.49 0.31
CA GLY A 11 1.61 -4.91 1.22
C GLY A 11 1.34 -3.46 1.57
N LEU A 12 2.21 -2.93 2.41
CA LEU A 12 2.18 -1.53 2.78
C LEU A 12 3.09 -0.78 1.82
N TYR A 13 2.55 0.24 1.20
CA TYR A 13 3.28 1.04 0.24
C TYR A 13 3.31 2.49 0.68
N SER A 14 4.35 3.20 0.31
CA SER A 14 4.43 4.63 0.58
C SER A 14 4.58 5.39 -0.73
N SER A 15 4.01 6.59 -0.76
CA SER A 15 4.17 7.47 -1.93
C SER A 15 5.47 8.22 -1.80
N GLU A 16 6.20 8.37 -2.91
CA GLU A 16 7.47 9.08 -2.84
C GLU A 16 7.30 10.57 -2.67
N CYS A 17 6.20 11.11 -3.13
CA CYS A 17 6.01 12.56 -3.09
C CYS A 17 5.73 13.09 -1.69
N CYS A 18 4.96 12.38 -0.91
CA CYS A 18 4.56 12.84 0.43
C CYS A 18 4.76 11.81 1.53
N SER A 19 5.34 10.69 1.21
CA SER A 19 5.55 9.58 2.15
C SER A 19 4.24 9.11 2.80
N ALA A 20 3.15 9.23 2.07
CA ALA A 20 1.86 8.75 2.56
C ALA A 20 1.81 7.23 2.45
N GLU A 21 1.45 6.59 3.53
CA GLU A 21 1.42 5.13 3.55
C GLU A 21 0.02 4.59 3.34
N MET A 22 -0.11 3.57 2.52
CA MET A 22 -1.39 2.92 2.26
C MET A 22 -1.17 1.43 2.04
N ILE A 23 -2.17 0.64 2.41
CA ILE A 23 -2.15 -0.79 2.14
C ILE A 23 -2.91 -1.05 0.86
N PHE A 24 -2.28 -1.75 -0.06
CA PHE A 24 -2.91 -2.15 -1.32
C PHE A 24 -2.97 -3.66 -1.40
N ASP A 25 -4.07 -4.17 -1.89
CA ASP A 25 -4.28 -5.60 -2.08
C ASP A 25 -3.90 -5.99 -3.51
N THR A 26 -3.61 -7.26 -3.71
CA THR A 26 -3.31 -7.79 -5.03
C THR A 26 -4.51 -7.56 -5.96
N GLY A 27 -4.25 -7.04 -7.13
CA GLY A 27 -5.30 -6.74 -8.09
C GLY A 27 -5.82 -5.31 -8.04
N ASP A 28 -5.48 -4.56 -6.99
CA ASP A 28 -5.87 -3.16 -6.91
C ASP A 28 -4.99 -2.35 -7.87
N GLN A 29 -5.38 -1.13 -8.12
CA GLN A 29 -4.55 -0.20 -8.88
C GLN A 29 -4.02 0.85 -7.93
N PHE A 30 -2.79 1.27 -8.13
CA PHE A 30 -2.22 2.32 -7.31
C PHE A 30 -2.97 3.62 -7.56
N PHE A 31 -3.37 4.28 -6.50
CA PHE A 31 -4.11 5.53 -6.57
C PHE A 31 -3.15 6.71 -6.67
N LYS A 32 -3.71 7.87 -6.93
CA LYS A 32 -2.94 9.11 -6.82
C LYS A 32 -2.59 9.32 -5.35
N CYS A 33 -1.53 10.07 -5.11
CA CYS A 33 -1.15 10.36 -3.73
C CYS A 33 -2.31 11.04 -3.00
N PRO A 34 -2.72 10.51 -1.86
CA PRO A 34 -3.85 11.10 -1.13
C PRO A 34 -3.53 12.47 -0.53
N GLN A 35 -2.26 12.80 -0.44
CA GLN A 35 -1.85 14.08 0.12
C GLN A 35 -1.86 15.19 -0.92
N CYS A 36 -1.26 14.95 -2.07
CA CYS A 36 -1.15 15.98 -3.08
C CYS A 36 -2.02 15.74 -4.31
N SER A 37 -2.71 14.62 -4.38
CA SER A 37 -3.61 14.28 -5.48
C SER A 37 -2.92 14.22 -6.84
N ARG A 38 -1.66 13.94 -6.86
CA ARG A 38 -0.90 13.83 -8.11
C ARG A 38 -0.48 12.41 -8.38
N LEU A 39 -0.15 12.14 -9.64
CA LEU A 39 0.44 10.87 -10.00
C LEU A 39 1.78 10.78 -9.28
N CYS A 40 2.06 9.62 -8.72
CA CYS A 40 3.28 9.44 -7.97
C CYS A 40 3.79 8.03 -8.09
N GLU A 41 4.98 7.80 -7.57
CA GLU A 41 5.51 6.46 -7.50
C GLU A 41 5.25 5.91 -6.10
N TRP A 42 4.94 4.65 -6.05
CA TRP A 42 4.69 3.95 -4.79
C TRP A 42 5.83 2.96 -4.55
N GLU A 43 6.23 2.82 -3.31
CA GLU A 43 7.31 1.94 -2.95
C GLU A 43 6.81 0.94 -1.92
N LEU A 44 7.14 -0.32 -2.10
CA LEU A 44 6.75 -1.35 -1.14
C LEU A 44 7.60 -1.22 0.10
N GLU A 45 6.94 -0.90 1.21
CA GLU A 45 7.63 -0.77 2.49
C GLU A 45 7.63 -2.09 3.24
N GLU A 46 6.53 -2.80 3.23
CA GLU A 46 6.43 -4.05 3.94
C GLU A 46 5.50 -4.98 3.20
N GLU A 47 5.95 -6.19 2.93
CA GLU A 47 5.12 -7.17 2.27
C GLU A 47 4.22 -7.86 3.28
N ILE A 48 2.96 -8.04 2.91
CA ILE A 48 1.98 -8.67 3.78
C ILE A 48 1.48 -9.92 3.08
N VAL A 49 1.46 -11.04 3.78
CA VAL A 49 1.02 -12.30 3.18
C VAL A 49 -0.49 -12.28 3.00
N SER A 50 -1.22 -11.79 3.96
CA SER A 50 -2.65 -11.64 3.86
C SER A 50 -3.13 -10.62 4.87
N LEU A 51 -4.30 -10.03 4.60
CA LEU A 51 -4.86 -9.07 5.54
C LEU A 51 -5.22 -9.71 6.86
N ASP A 52 -5.61 -10.96 6.83
CA ASP A 52 -5.92 -11.68 8.06
C ASP A 52 -4.67 -11.79 8.92
N GLU A 53 -3.55 -12.09 8.30
CA GLU A 53 -2.31 -12.20 9.03
C GLU A 53 -1.87 -10.85 9.56
N PHE A 54 -2.06 -9.81 8.77
CA PHE A 54 -1.74 -8.47 9.19
C PHE A 54 -2.58 -8.05 10.40
N GLU A 55 -3.86 -8.32 10.38
CA GLU A 55 -4.73 -8.01 11.50
C GLU A 55 -4.33 -8.80 12.73
N HIS A 56 -3.97 -10.04 12.54
CA HIS A 56 -3.56 -10.89 13.64
C HIS A 56 -2.29 -10.34 14.32
N LEU A 57 -1.36 -9.86 13.53
CA LEU A 57 -0.13 -9.34 14.10
C LEU A 57 -0.33 -8.00 14.81
N ASN A 58 -1.29 -7.22 14.35
CA ASN A 58 -1.47 -5.91 14.91
C ASN A 58 -2.60 -5.79 15.88
N GLY A 59 -3.60 -6.57 15.69
CA GLY A 59 -4.75 -6.36 16.48
C GLY A 59 -4.97 -7.21 17.53
N VAL A 60 -4.22 -8.09 17.72
CA VAL A 60 -4.69 -9.04 18.33
C VAL A 60 -4.44 -9.19 19.56
N ALA A 61 -3.79 -8.45 19.96
CA ALA A 61 -3.49 -8.56 21.27
C ALA A 61 -4.55 -9.09 22.09
N ALA A 62 -5.55 -9.02 21.71
CA ALA A 62 -6.56 -9.44 22.60
C ALA A 62 -6.56 -10.88 22.85
#